data_8359a787fe42bbd61ff1bb16fb063175
#
_entry.id   8359a787fe42bbd61ff1bb16fb063175
#
_cell.length_a   1.000
_cell.length_b   1.000
_cell.length_c   1.000
_cell.angle_alpha   90.00
_cell.angle_beta   90.00
_cell.angle_gamma   90.00
#
_symmetry.space_group_name_H-M   'P 1'
#
loop_
_entity.id
_entity.type
_entity.pdbx_description
1 polymer ?
#
loop_
_entity_poly.entity_id
_entity_poly.type
_entity_poly.pdbx_seq_one_letter_code
_entity_poly.pdbx_strand_id
1 'polypeptide(L)'
;MTSRQRLIAALDRRTPDRLPVTTHHVMDYFLKKYLGNKDSLGFFDQFGLDAIRWVVAHRPDETADERADPTQKTLGFLEARRVVTDNWRISVEPIPGLEFPTERYRFTTPKGQLSMVLQSNEYTSWITEHLIKDKTDIDLLDEFMPAPKCDVATINREADAFGERGIIRSHICAFDVYGQPGCWQDAACLMGIEKLIMATYDDPDWVHALLKILLRRKLAYANSMKGARFDVLELGGGDASSTVISPTIFDEFVAPYDTPIIAAAHGAGQRIAYHTCGGMMPLLERIAAMGPDAMETFTPVGMGADVDLAEAKRRIGDKVCMIGGFDQQHFFTRCTPAQTRAEVRRCFEAAGEGGGFILCPSDHFFDAELPLLEAFADEAAHCLY
;
A
#
# COMPACT_ATOMS: atom_id res chain seq x y z
N MET A 1 8.76 -8.89 24.52
CA MET A 1 7.51 -8.36 23.95
C MET A 1 6.88 -9.39 23.03
N THR A 2 5.55 -9.38 22.85
CA THR A 2 4.89 -10.10 21.75
C THR A 2 5.21 -9.41 20.42
N SER A 3 4.94 -10.07 19.27
CA SER A 3 5.08 -9.48 17.93
C SER A 3 4.31 -8.16 17.82
N ARG A 4 3.05 -8.17 18.27
CA ARG A 4 2.19 -6.98 18.25
C ARG A 4 2.75 -5.86 19.10
N GLN A 5 3.16 -6.14 20.35
CA GLN A 5 3.75 -5.14 21.25
C GLN A 5 5.01 -4.51 20.67
N ARG A 6 5.86 -5.31 19.99
CA ARG A 6 7.09 -4.86 19.37
C ARG A 6 6.83 -3.92 18.19
N LEU A 7 5.96 -4.33 17.27
CA LEU A 7 5.58 -3.50 16.12
C LEU A 7 4.90 -2.20 16.55
N ILE A 8 3.98 -2.24 17.52
CA ILE A 8 3.31 -1.04 18.05
C ILE A 8 4.30 -0.13 18.78
N ALA A 9 5.26 -0.68 19.53
CA ALA A 9 6.29 0.15 20.16
C ALA A 9 7.08 0.93 19.11
N ALA A 10 7.46 0.30 18.00
CA ALA A 10 8.16 0.99 16.91
C ALA A 10 7.27 2.01 16.20
N LEU A 11 6.01 1.68 15.89
CA LEU A 11 5.05 2.63 15.31
C LEU A 11 4.84 3.87 16.18
N ASP A 12 4.86 3.69 17.51
CA ASP A 12 4.80 4.78 18.48
C ASP A 12 6.17 5.45 18.72
N ARG A 13 7.19 5.17 17.93
CA ARG A 13 8.57 5.65 18.06
C ARG A 13 9.19 5.39 19.44
N ARG A 14 8.79 4.29 20.08
CA ARG A 14 9.39 3.80 21.33
C ARG A 14 10.38 2.69 21.02
N THR A 15 11.33 2.48 21.92
CA THR A 15 12.34 1.42 21.80
C THR A 15 11.72 0.06 22.17
N PRO A 16 11.69 -0.91 21.25
CA PRO A 16 11.24 -2.27 21.56
C PRO A 16 12.38 -3.11 22.20
N ASP A 17 12.10 -4.38 22.53
CA ASP A 17 13.08 -5.31 23.11
C ASP A 17 14.17 -5.74 22.11
N ARG A 18 13.84 -5.82 20.83
CA ARG A 18 14.74 -6.11 19.71
C ARG A 18 14.23 -5.42 18.45
N LEU A 19 15.02 -5.43 17.40
CA LEU A 19 14.62 -4.94 16.08
C LEU A 19 13.33 -5.63 15.63
N PRO A 20 12.22 -4.87 15.44
CA PRO A 20 11.05 -5.41 14.77
C PRO A 20 11.39 -5.75 13.34
N VAL A 21 10.99 -6.94 12.88
CA VAL A 21 11.28 -7.41 11.53
C VAL A 21 10.05 -8.06 10.92
N THR A 22 9.68 -7.59 9.73
CA THR A 22 8.49 -8.05 9.03
C THR A 22 8.70 -8.06 7.51
N THR A 23 7.64 -8.32 6.74
CA THR A 23 7.60 -8.08 5.29
C THR A 23 6.29 -7.40 4.92
N HIS A 24 6.28 -6.62 3.85
CA HIS A 24 5.11 -5.87 3.41
C HIS A 24 3.97 -6.81 2.99
N HIS A 25 4.16 -7.56 1.91
CA HIS A 25 3.26 -8.61 1.45
C HIS A 25 4.02 -9.91 1.26
N VAL A 26 3.38 -11.03 1.59
CA VAL A 26 3.87 -12.36 1.22
C VAL A 26 3.13 -12.77 -0.04
N MET A 27 3.86 -12.82 -1.16
CA MET A 27 3.27 -13.10 -2.47
C MET A 27 2.85 -14.55 -2.60
N ASP A 28 1.64 -14.80 -3.10
CA ASP A 28 1.10 -16.14 -3.34
C ASP A 28 2.04 -17.00 -4.21
N TYR A 29 2.67 -16.39 -5.20
CA TYR A 29 3.68 -17.05 -6.03
C TYR A 29 4.82 -17.63 -5.18
N PHE A 30 5.36 -16.83 -4.23
CA PHE A 30 6.42 -17.27 -3.33
C PHE A 30 5.96 -18.42 -2.43
N LEU A 31 4.77 -18.28 -1.84
CA LEU A 31 4.19 -19.32 -0.97
C LEU A 31 4.00 -20.66 -1.69
N LYS A 32 3.52 -20.60 -2.92
CA LYS A 32 3.31 -21.80 -3.77
C LYS A 32 4.64 -22.44 -4.18
N LYS A 33 5.56 -21.64 -4.68
CA LYS A 33 6.83 -22.11 -5.26
C LYS A 33 7.79 -22.66 -4.22
N TYR A 34 7.93 -21.97 -3.09
CA TYR A 34 8.99 -22.26 -2.12
C TYR A 34 8.51 -22.88 -0.81
N LEU A 35 7.25 -22.72 -0.44
CA LEU A 35 6.73 -23.10 0.87
C LEU A 35 5.56 -24.09 0.83
N GLY A 36 5.33 -24.76 -0.30
CA GLY A 36 4.34 -25.82 -0.42
C GLY A 36 2.91 -25.35 -0.13
N ASN A 37 2.54 -24.16 -0.60
CA ASN A 37 1.23 -23.51 -0.41
C ASN A 37 0.88 -23.20 1.08
N LYS A 38 1.87 -22.91 1.92
CA LYS A 38 1.57 -22.31 3.23
C LYS A 38 0.84 -20.99 3.02
N ASP A 39 0.01 -20.62 3.99
CA ASP A 39 -0.57 -19.28 4.04
C ASP A 39 0.46 -18.24 4.53
N SER A 40 0.11 -16.98 4.46
CA SER A 40 0.98 -15.88 4.90
C SER A 40 1.36 -15.99 6.39
N LEU A 41 0.46 -16.49 7.25
CA LEU A 41 0.78 -16.69 8.66
C LEU A 41 1.79 -17.80 8.87
N GLY A 42 1.67 -18.90 8.11
CA GLY A 42 2.64 -19.98 8.11
C GLY A 42 4.04 -19.54 7.66
N PHE A 43 4.13 -18.51 6.79
CA PHE A 43 5.38 -17.85 6.44
C PHE A 43 5.99 -17.13 7.67
N PHE A 44 5.23 -16.26 8.33
CA PHE A 44 5.71 -15.53 9.51
C PHE A 44 6.13 -16.47 10.63
N ASP A 45 5.35 -17.52 10.89
CA ASP A 45 5.66 -18.53 11.91
C ASP A 45 6.93 -19.33 11.56
N GLN A 46 7.14 -19.66 10.28
CA GLN A 46 8.32 -20.42 9.84
C GLN A 46 9.62 -19.67 10.06
N PHE A 47 9.63 -18.37 9.73
CA PHE A 47 10.84 -17.55 9.82
C PHE A 47 10.93 -16.76 11.14
N GLY A 48 9.94 -16.82 12.03
CA GLY A 48 9.94 -16.09 13.31
C GLY A 48 9.89 -14.57 13.16
N LEU A 49 9.29 -14.09 12.07
CA LEU A 49 9.09 -12.67 11.78
C LEU A 49 7.89 -12.10 12.56
N ASP A 50 7.89 -10.79 12.80
CA ASP A 50 6.77 -10.10 13.41
C ASP A 50 5.63 -9.98 12.39
N ALA A 51 4.51 -10.67 12.67
CA ALA A 51 3.49 -10.93 11.66
C ALA A 51 2.61 -9.70 11.37
N ILE A 52 2.24 -9.56 10.10
CA ILE A 52 1.22 -8.64 9.62
C ILE A 52 0.08 -9.46 9.01
N ARG A 53 -1.16 -9.11 9.39
CA ARG A 53 -2.35 -9.61 8.73
C ARG A 53 -3.03 -8.49 7.97
N TRP A 54 -3.07 -8.60 6.66
CA TRP A 54 -3.83 -7.71 5.80
C TRP A 54 -5.31 -8.05 5.84
N VAL A 55 -6.13 -7.05 6.12
CA VAL A 55 -7.59 -7.18 6.14
C VAL A 55 -8.18 -5.98 5.41
N VAL A 56 -8.56 -6.18 4.17
CA VAL A 56 -9.26 -5.17 3.39
C VAL A 56 -10.74 -5.48 3.42
N ALA A 57 -11.49 -4.78 4.24
CA ALA A 57 -12.90 -4.99 4.41
C ALA A 57 -13.67 -3.68 4.27
N HIS A 58 -14.46 -3.59 3.21
CA HIS A 58 -15.43 -2.55 3.03
C HIS A 58 -16.80 -3.14 2.71
N ARG A 59 -17.84 -2.37 2.92
CA ARG A 59 -19.21 -2.76 2.66
C ARG A 59 -19.95 -1.65 1.91
N PRO A 60 -21.02 -1.99 1.20
CA PRO A 60 -21.93 -1.00 0.64
C PRO A 60 -22.50 -0.07 1.73
N ASP A 61 -22.83 1.13 1.34
CA ASP A 61 -23.66 2.00 2.16
C ASP A 61 -25.13 1.59 1.99
N GLU A 62 -25.72 0.96 3.00
CA GLU A 62 -27.10 0.51 2.98
C GLU A 62 -28.12 1.66 2.90
N THR A 63 -27.68 2.89 3.19
CA THR A 63 -28.54 4.10 3.08
C THR A 63 -28.51 4.73 1.68
N ALA A 64 -27.54 4.33 0.86
CA ALA A 64 -27.46 4.61 -0.57
C ALA A 64 -27.88 3.35 -1.36
N ASP A 65 -28.19 3.44 -2.64
CA ASP A 65 -28.49 2.28 -3.47
C ASP A 65 -27.22 1.46 -3.80
N GLU A 66 -26.42 1.17 -2.79
CA GLU A 66 -25.16 0.44 -2.91
C GLU A 66 -25.32 -1.04 -2.54
N ARG A 67 -24.65 -1.92 -3.29
CA ARG A 67 -24.57 -3.35 -3.03
C ARG A 67 -23.23 -3.94 -3.45
N ALA A 68 -22.85 -5.03 -2.83
CA ALA A 68 -21.67 -5.78 -3.25
C ALA A 68 -21.87 -6.35 -4.67
N ASP A 69 -20.88 -6.21 -5.55
CA ASP A 69 -20.91 -6.77 -6.89
C ASP A 69 -21.03 -8.31 -6.83
N PRO A 70 -22.15 -8.90 -7.29
CA PRO A 70 -22.34 -10.34 -7.22
C PRO A 70 -21.45 -11.10 -8.21
N THR A 71 -20.84 -10.41 -9.18
CA THR A 71 -20.03 -11.03 -10.24
C THR A 71 -18.55 -11.06 -9.87
N GLN A 72 -18.15 -10.35 -8.79
CA GLN A 72 -16.74 -10.33 -8.39
C GLN A 72 -16.27 -11.69 -7.89
N LYS A 73 -15.25 -12.20 -8.53
CA LYS A 73 -14.39 -13.25 -7.96
C LYS A 73 -13.45 -12.59 -6.95
N THR A 74 -13.24 -13.21 -5.80
CA THR A 74 -12.29 -12.70 -4.79
C THR A 74 -10.89 -12.58 -5.39
N LEU A 75 -10.25 -11.43 -5.19
CA LEU A 75 -8.91 -11.14 -5.67
C LEU A 75 -7.89 -11.48 -4.57
N GLY A 76 -7.53 -12.76 -4.41
CA GLY A 76 -6.47 -13.20 -3.50
C GLY A 76 -6.61 -12.65 -2.07
N PHE A 77 -5.56 -12.04 -1.52
CA PHE A 77 -5.52 -11.50 -0.16
C PHE A 77 -6.41 -10.25 0.06
N LEU A 78 -6.89 -9.62 -1.01
CA LEU A 78 -7.82 -8.50 -0.95
C LEU A 78 -9.25 -9.04 -1.06
N GLU A 79 -9.85 -9.42 0.06
CA GLU A 79 -11.23 -9.93 0.11
C GLU A 79 -12.31 -8.84 -0.08
N ALA A 80 -11.89 -7.60 -0.34
CA ALA A 80 -12.80 -6.49 -0.59
C ALA A 80 -13.66 -6.74 -1.82
N ARG A 81 -14.98 -6.65 -1.67
CA ARG A 81 -15.92 -6.76 -2.78
C ARG A 81 -16.20 -5.38 -3.35
N ARG A 82 -16.13 -5.25 -4.69
CA ARG A 82 -16.54 -4.06 -5.40
C ARG A 82 -17.96 -3.65 -5.00
N VAL A 83 -18.18 -2.35 -4.94
CA VAL A 83 -19.49 -1.80 -4.67
C VAL A 83 -20.10 -1.31 -5.98
N VAL A 84 -21.34 -1.69 -6.23
CA VAL A 84 -22.13 -1.29 -7.40
C VAL A 84 -23.45 -0.68 -6.97
N THR A 85 -24.06 0.11 -7.87
CA THR A 85 -25.39 0.68 -7.73
C THR A 85 -26.19 0.40 -9.00
N ASP A 86 -27.48 0.78 -9.05
CA ASP A 86 -28.24 0.72 -10.29
C ASP A 86 -27.70 1.64 -11.37
N ASN A 87 -27.04 2.74 -10.95
CA ASN A 87 -26.45 3.74 -11.84
C ASN A 87 -24.93 3.55 -12.06
N TRP A 88 -24.28 2.60 -11.36
CA TRP A 88 -22.88 2.22 -11.52
C TRP A 88 -22.76 0.70 -11.56
N ARG A 89 -22.91 0.13 -12.76
CA ARG A 89 -22.87 -1.32 -12.97
C ARG A 89 -21.55 -1.72 -13.61
N ILE A 90 -20.98 -2.82 -13.12
CA ILE A 90 -19.71 -3.35 -13.62
C ILE A 90 -19.99 -4.70 -14.31
N SER A 91 -19.49 -4.88 -15.52
CA SER A 91 -19.45 -6.17 -16.20
C SER A 91 -18.01 -6.50 -16.62
N VAL A 92 -17.69 -7.78 -16.65
CA VAL A 92 -16.34 -8.29 -16.97
C VAL A 92 -16.43 -9.24 -18.14
N GLU A 93 -15.62 -9.00 -19.16
CA GLU A 93 -15.56 -9.80 -20.38
C GLU A 93 -14.11 -10.26 -20.62
N PRO A 94 -13.87 -11.59 -20.83
CA PRO A 94 -12.55 -12.06 -21.23
C PRO A 94 -12.22 -11.61 -22.66
N ILE A 95 -10.98 -11.25 -22.92
CA ILE A 95 -10.44 -10.98 -24.26
C ILE A 95 -9.54 -12.16 -24.64
N PRO A 96 -10.02 -13.08 -25.50
CA PRO A 96 -9.26 -14.27 -25.88
C PRO A 96 -8.14 -13.95 -26.88
N GLY A 97 -7.18 -14.87 -27.02
CA GLY A 97 -6.15 -14.83 -28.06
C GLY A 97 -4.94 -13.96 -27.76
N LEU A 98 -4.79 -13.44 -26.56
CA LEU A 98 -3.61 -12.72 -26.10
C LEU A 98 -2.68 -13.64 -25.29
N GLU A 99 -1.41 -13.23 -25.15
CA GLU A 99 -0.37 -13.99 -24.44
C GLU A 99 -0.74 -14.23 -22.96
N PHE A 100 -1.29 -13.19 -22.32
CA PHE A 100 -1.68 -13.24 -20.92
C PHE A 100 -3.20 -13.20 -20.77
N PRO A 101 -3.77 -13.82 -19.72
CA PRO A 101 -5.18 -13.66 -19.36
C PRO A 101 -5.55 -12.19 -19.31
N THR A 102 -6.54 -11.81 -20.10
CA THR A 102 -6.93 -10.42 -20.30
C THR A 102 -8.43 -10.27 -20.10
N GLU A 103 -8.84 -9.29 -19.32
CA GLU A 103 -10.23 -9.00 -19.02
C GLU A 103 -10.54 -7.52 -19.27
N ARG A 104 -11.67 -7.26 -19.93
CA ARG A 104 -12.24 -5.92 -20.05
C ARG A 104 -13.31 -5.71 -19.01
N TYR A 105 -13.14 -4.67 -18.23
CA TYR A 105 -14.13 -4.16 -17.28
C TYR A 105 -14.88 -3.01 -17.91
N ARG A 106 -16.23 -3.10 -17.90
CA ARG A 106 -17.12 -2.04 -18.39
C ARG A 106 -17.94 -1.48 -17.24
N PHE A 107 -17.94 -0.17 -17.11
CA PHE A 107 -18.71 0.59 -16.11
C PHE A 107 -19.83 1.29 -16.83
N THR A 108 -21.08 0.88 -16.57
CA THR A 108 -22.27 1.41 -17.25
C THR A 108 -23.03 2.33 -16.31
N THR A 109 -23.26 3.56 -16.77
CA THR A 109 -24.05 4.58 -16.09
C THR A 109 -25.22 5.03 -16.96
N PRO A 110 -26.22 5.76 -16.43
CA PRO A 110 -27.30 6.33 -17.23
C PRO A 110 -26.84 7.33 -18.29
N LYS A 111 -25.64 7.93 -18.12
CA LYS A 111 -25.13 8.99 -19.02
C LYS A 111 -24.00 8.54 -19.94
N GLY A 112 -23.50 7.34 -19.78
CA GLY A 112 -22.40 6.85 -20.60
C GLY A 112 -21.75 5.58 -20.05
N GLN A 113 -20.68 5.17 -20.72
CA GLN A 113 -19.94 3.96 -20.36
C GLN A 113 -18.44 4.24 -20.36
N LEU A 114 -17.78 3.74 -19.31
CA LEU A 114 -16.31 3.70 -19.22
C LEU A 114 -15.82 2.26 -19.38
N SER A 115 -14.56 2.07 -19.74
CA SER A 115 -13.93 0.74 -19.75
C SER A 115 -12.46 0.82 -19.41
N MET A 116 -11.94 -0.27 -18.82
CA MET A 116 -10.51 -0.51 -18.66
C MET A 116 -10.18 -1.96 -18.98
N VAL A 117 -8.93 -2.24 -19.33
CA VAL A 117 -8.45 -3.58 -19.64
C VAL A 117 -7.29 -3.92 -18.73
N LEU A 118 -7.39 -5.07 -18.08
CA LEU A 118 -6.32 -5.65 -17.26
C LEU A 118 -5.77 -6.91 -17.92
N GLN A 119 -4.46 -7.05 -17.84
CA GLN A 119 -3.76 -8.32 -18.04
C GLN A 119 -3.22 -8.83 -16.70
N SER A 120 -3.04 -10.13 -16.59
CA SER A 120 -2.46 -10.76 -15.40
C SER A 120 -1.58 -11.94 -15.76
N ASN A 121 -0.58 -12.20 -14.91
CA ASN A 121 0.21 -13.43 -14.93
C ASN A 121 0.28 -14.02 -13.52
N GLU A 122 1.16 -14.98 -13.29
CA GLU A 122 1.33 -15.61 -11.97
C GLU A 122 1.91 -14.68 -10.88
N TYR A 123 2.46 -13.54 -11.27
CA TYR A 123 3.09 -12.58 -10.35
C TYR A 123 2.17 -11.43 -9.99
N THR A 124 1.49 -10.84 -10.98
CA THR A 124 0.77 -9.59 -10.81
C THR A 124 -0.28 -9.37 -11.91
N SER A 125 -1.04 -8.28 -11.75
CA SER A 125 -1.92 -7.74 -12.79
C SER A 125 -1.46 -6.33 -13.16
N TRP A 126 -1.74 -5.91 -14.39
CA TRP A 126 -1.42 -4.56 -14.87
C TRP A 126 -2.46 -4.04 -15.85
N ILE A 127 -2.55 -2.71 -15.96
CA ILE A 127 -3.48 -2.05 -16.87
C ILE A 127 -2.88 -1.95 -18.26
N THR A 128 -3.63 -2.37 -19.29
CA THR A 128 -3.26 -2.18 -20.70
C THR A 128 -4.13 -1.16 -21.42
N GLU A 129 -5.32 -0.86 -20.85
CA GLU A 129 -6.20 0.22 -21.30
C GLU A 129 -6.77 0.91 -20.05
N HIS A 130 -6.38 2.16 -19.82
CA HIS A 130 -6.83 2.94 -18.67
C HIS A 130 -8.30 3.34 -18.77
N LEU A 131 -8.93 3.63 -17.63
CA LEU A 131 -10.35 3.96 -17.54
C LEU A 131 -10.68 5.32 -18.18
N ILE A 132 -9.89 6.35 -17.86
CA ILE A 132 -10.07 7.72 -18.34
C ILE A 132 -9.38 7.87 -19.69
N LYS A 133 -10.14 8.17 -20.73
CA LYS A 133 -9.67 8.39 -22.10
C LYS A 133 -9.85 9.83 -22.53
N ASP A 134 -10.98 10.41 -22.15
CA ASP A 134 -11.36 11.78 -22.43
C ASP A 134 -11.56 12.59 -21.14
N LYS A 135 -11.41 13.91 -21.23
CA LYS A 135 -11.53 14.81 -20.06
C LYS A 135 -12.92 14.73 -19.40
N THR A 136 -13.96 14.47 -20.19
CA THR A 136 -15.34 14.36 -19.71
C THR A 136 -15.63 13.04 -18.98
N ASP A 137 -14.74 12.05 -19.05
CA ASP A 137 -14.93 10.77 -18.35
C ASP A 137 -14.98 10.95 -16.83
N ILE A 138 -14.34 11.98 -16.30
CA ILE A 138 -14.37 12.29 -14.86
C ILE A 138 -15.75 12.70 -14.36
N ASP A 139 -16.61 13.23 -15.22
CA ASP A 139 -17.99 13.61 -14.87
C ASP A 139 -18.81 12.37 -14.49
N LEU A 140 -18.56 11.23 -15.15
CA LEU A 140 -19.20 9.96 -14.82
C LEU A 140 -18.69 9.39 -13.48
N LEU A 141 -17.40 9.57 -13.20
CA LEU A 141 -16.84 9.20 -11.89
C LEU A 141 -17.42 10.08 -10.78
N ASP A 142 -17.49 11.38 -11.00
CA ASP A 142 -18.01 12.34 -10.03
C ASP A 142 -19.45 12.06 -9.63
N GLU A 143 -20.29 11.76 -10.61
CA GLU A 143 -21.73 11.61 -10.42
C GLU A 143 -22.14 10.21 -9.94
N PHE A 144 -21.45 9.15 -10.40
CA PHE A 144 -21.95 7.78 -10.23
C PHE A 144 -21.03 6.83 -9.44
N MET A 145 -19.75 7.15 -9.27
CA MET A 145 -18.82 6.23 -8.57
C MET A 145 -19.17 6.13 -7.08
N PRO A 146 -19.49 4.93 -6.56
CA PRO A 146 -19.85 4.75 -5.16
C PRO A 146 -18.67 5.00 -4.22
N ALA A 147 -18.98 5.32 -2.97
CA ALA A 147 -18.02 5.54 -1.90
C ALA A 147 -18.27 4.55 -0.75
N PRO A 148 -17.71 3.33 -0.83
CA PRO A 148 -17.98 2.29 0.15
C PRO A 148 -17.57 2.71 1.56
N LYS A 149 -18.19 2.09 2.56
CA LYS A 149 -17.87 2.26 3.98
C LYS A 149 -16.96 1.14 4.49
N CYS A 150 -16.17 1.44 5.49
CA CYS A 150 -15.39 0.42 6.20
C CYS A 150 -16.31 -0.60 6.88
N ASP A 151 -16.02 -1.88 6.73
CA ASP A 151 -16.69 -2.95 7.49
C ASP A 151 -16.00 -3.14 8.85
N VAL A 152 -16.33 -2.25 9.79
CA VAL A 152 -15.76 -2.23 11.15
C VAL A 152 -15.97 -3.55 11.89
N ALA A 153 -17.10 -4.22 11.66
CA ALA A 153 -17.41 -5.47 12.36
C ALA A 153 -16.47 -6.59 11.91
N THR A 154 -16.21 -6.70 10.61
CA THR A 154 -15.25 -7.66 10.06
C THR A 154 -13.84 -7.38 10.55
N ILE A 155 -13.38 -6.12 10.50
CA ILE A 155 -12.05 -5.73 11.00
C ILE A 155 -11.88 -6.11 12.47
N ASN A 156 -12.88 -5.83 13.30
CA ASN A 156 -12.79 -6.09 14.74
C ASN A 156 -12.77 -7.60 15.05
N ARG A 157 -13.52 -8.43 14.31
CA ARG A 157 -13.43 -9.89 14.44
C ARG A 157 -12.04 -10.42 14.07
N GLU A 158 -11.45 -9.91 12.97
CA GLU A 158 -10.11 -10.29 12.56
C GLU A 158 -9.04 -9.85 13.58
N ALA A 159 -9.19 -8.67 14.15
CA ALA A 159 -8.32 -8.17 15.23
C ALA A 159 -8.41 -9.04 16.50
N ASP A 160 -9.62 -9.46 16.89
CA ASP A 160 -9.81 -10.39 18.01
C ASP A 160 -9.16 -11.75 17.74
N ALA A 161 -9.37 -12.29 16.55
CA ALA A 161 -8.83 -13.60 16.17
C ALA A 161 -7.30 -13.58 16.05
N PHE A 162 -6.71 -12.49 15.57
CA PHE A 162 -5.26 -12.37 15.40
C PHE A 162 -4.52 -12.08 16.71
N GLY A 163 -5.09 -11.21 17.56
CA GLY A 163 -4.60 -10.92 18.91
C GLY A 163 -3.13 -10.43 18.92
N GLU A 164 -2.33 -11.02 19.79
CA GLU A 164 -0.92 -10.63 20.03
C GLU A 164 0.08 -11.22 19.01
N ARG A 165 -0.38 -11.97 18.01
CA ARG A 165 0.49 -12.58 16.98
C ARG A 165 1.15 -11.54 16.09
N GLY A 166 0.56 -10.36 15.92
CA GLY A 166 1.06 -9.29 15.08
C GLY A 166 0.08 -8.13 14.98
N ILE A 167 0.19 -7.34 13.91
CA ILE A 167 -0.66 -6.18 13.65
C ILE A 167 -1.65 -6.44 12.53
N ILE A 168 -2.82 -5.78 12.63
CA ILE A 168 -3.82 -5.69 11.56
C ILE A 168 -3.49 -4.49 10.69
N ARG A 169 -3.25 -4.75 9.41
CA ARG A 169 -2.95 -3.75 8.41
C ARG A 169 -3.99 -3.73 7.30
N SER A 170 -4.23 -2.58 6.73
CA SER A 170 -5.05 -2.37 5.54
C SER A 170 -4.54 -1.16 4.76
N HIS A 171 -5.29 -0.71 3.79
CA HIS A 171 -5.05 0.55 3.08
C HIS A 171 -6.33 1.40 3.00
N ILE A 172 -6.18 2.68 2.72
CA ILE A 172 -7.30 3.56 2.35
C ILE A 172 -7.90 3.03 1.04
N CYS A 173 -9.21 3.15 0.87
CA CYS A 173 -9.88 2.59 -0.30
C CYS A 173 -9.27 3.14 -1.61
N ALA A 174 -8.97 2.22 -2.51
CA ALA A 174 -8.54 2.47 -3.87
C ALA A 174 -9.72 2.35 -4.86
N PHE A 175 -9.48 2.56 -6.13
CA PHE A 175 -10.46 2.25 -7.16
C PHE A 175 -10.70 0.73 -7.24
N ASP A 176 -11.96 0.34 -7.37
CA ASP A 176 -12.42 -1.04 -7.06
C ASP A 176 -11.91 -2.13 -8.00
N VAL A 177 -11.46 -1.79 -9.20
CA VAL A 177 -10.94 -2.77 -10.17
C VAL A 177 -9.43 -2.83 -10.15
N TYR A 178 -8.79 -1.68 -10.24
CA TYR A 178 -7.34 -1.53 -10.13
C TYR A 178 -7.02 -0.10 -9.72
N GLY A 179 -6.53 0.08 -8.52
CA GLY A 179 -6.23 1.38 -7.93
C GLY A 179 -5.26 1.28 -6.78
N GLN A 180 -4.95 2.41 -6.20
CA GLN A 180 -4.00 2.53 -5.10
C GLN A 180 -4.51 3.53 -4.03
N PRO A 181 -4.01 3.45 -2.80
CA PRO A 181 -4.58 4.24 -1.70
C PRO A 181 -4.39 5.76 -1.81
N GLY A 182 -3.30 6.27 -2.39
CA GLY A 182 -3.09 7.71 -2.60
C GLY A 182 -3.94 8.29 -3.72
N CYS A 183 -4.35 9.56 -3.63
CA CYS A 183 -5.14 10.19 -4.70
C CYS A 183 -4.38 10.28 -6.01
N TRP A 184 -3.11 10.69 -5.97
CA TRP A 184 -2.24 10.75 -7.14
C TRP A 184 -2.04 9.38 -7.80
N GLN A 185 -1.72 8.37 -6.98
CA GLN A 185 -1.49 7.00 -7.45
C GLN A 185 -2.76 6.38 -8.03
N ASP A 186 -3.92 6.65 -7.43
CA ASP A 186 -5.21 6.20 -7.96
C ASP A 186 -5.51 6.87 -9.32
N ALA A 187 -5.26 8.19 -9.44
CA ALA A 187 -5.37 8.92 -10.71
C ALA A 187 -4.43 8.35 -11.78
N ALA A 188 -3.18 8.01 -11.40
CA ALA A 188 -2.22 7.36 -12.30
C ALA A 188 -2.72 6.00 -12.80
N CYS A 189 -3.33 5.20 -11.94
CA CYS A 189 -3.98 3.95 -12.36
C CYS A 189 -5.14 4.18 -13.33
N LEU A 190 -5.91 5.25 -13.14
CA LEU A 190 -7.10 5.52 -13.95
C LEU A 190 -6.79 6.10 -15.33
N MET A 191 -5.71 6.86 -15.51
CA MET A 191 -5.42 7.53 -16.78
C MET A 191 -4.03 7.28 -17.37
N GLY A 192 -3.13 6.67 -16.61
CA GLY A 192 -1.72 6.47 -16.96
C GLY A 192 -0.84 7.60 -16.45
N ILE A 193 0.30 7.23 -15.84
CA ILE A 193 1.18 8.20 -15.17
C ILE A 193 1.75 9.26 -16.11
N GLU A 194 2.16 8.87 -17.34
CA GLU A 194 2.69 9.83 -18.31
C GLU A 194 1.66 10.90 -18.69
N LYS A 195 0.41 10.47 -18.94
CA LYS A 195 -0.69 11.40 -19.26
C LYS A 195 -1.03 12.29 -18.07
N LEU A 196 -1.00 11.74 -16.85
CA LEU A 196 -1.25 12.50 -15.63
C LEU A 196 -0.19 13.59 -15.43
N ILE A 197 1.09 13.25 -15.57
CA ILE A 197 2.19 14.23 -15.48
C ILE A 197 2.03 15.32 -16.56
N MET A 198 1.79 14.97 -17.82
CA MET A 198 1.57 15.96 -18.87
C MET A 198 0.37 16.86 -18.58
N ALA A 199 -0.72 16.29 -18.06
CA ALA A 199 -1.90 17.07 -17.71
C ALA A 199 -1.65 18.11 -16.60
N THR A 200 -0.68 17.89 -15.70
CA THR A 200 -0.32 18.92 -14.69
C THR A 200 0.22 20.20 -15.30
N TYR A 201 0.78 20.13 -16.52
CA TYR A 201 1.28 21.30 -17.28
C TYR A 201 0.23 21.85 -18.23
N ASP A 202 -0.53 20.97 -18.90
CA ASP A 202 -1.46 21.35 -19.97
C ASP A 202 -2.80 21.83 -19.43
N ASP A 203 -3.28 21.26 -18.32
CA ASP A 203 -4.59 21.58 -17.72
C ASP A 203 -4.61 21.23 -16.22
N PRO A 204 -3.87 21.97 -15.39
CA PRO A 204 -3.76 21.70 -13.94
C PRO A 204 -5.13 21.73 -13.25
N ASP A 205 -6.04 22.61 -13.67
CA ASP A 205 -7.38 22.72 -13.08
C ASP A 205 -8.18 21.42 -13.25
N TRP A 206 -8.07 20.77 -14.41
CA TRP A 206 -8.70 19.48 -14.65
C TRP A 206 -8.07 18.37 -13.77
N VAL A 207 -6.75 18.35 -13.59
CA VAL A 207 -6.10 17.40 -12.67
C VAL A 207 -6.60 17.61 -11.25
N HIS A 208 -6.69 18.86 -10.81
CA HIS A 208 -7.27 19.18 -9.50
C HIS A 208 -8.72 18.71 -9.35
N ALA A 209 -9.53 18.79 -10.42
CA ALA A 209 -10.91 18.29 -10.43
C ALA A 209 -10.93 16.77 -10.23
N LEU A 210 -10.12 16.00 -10.99
CA LEU A 210 -10.00 14.55 -10.83
C LEU A 210 -9.56 14.18 -9.40
N LEU A 211 -8.51 14.81 -8.88
CA LEU A 211 -8.00 14.52 -7.55
C LEU A 211 -9.03 14.83 -6.45
N LYS A 212 -9.85 15.87 -6.60
CA LYS A 212 -10.97 16.17 -5.68
C LYS A 212 -12.05 15.10 -5.68
N ILE A 213 -12.35 14.51 -6.84
CA ILE A 213 -13.30 13.40 -6.95
C ILE A 213 -12.81 12.19 -6.14
N LEU A 214 -11.54 11.82 -6.33
CA LEU A 214 -10.91 10.72 -5.60
C LEU A 214 -10.81 11.00 -4.10
N LEU A 215 -10.40 12.20 -3.73
CA LEU A 215 -10.32 12.65 -2.33
C LEU A 215 -11.67 12.51 -1.62
N ARG A 216 -12.74 12.96 -2.23
CA ARG A 216 -14.09 12.88 -1.64
C ARG A 216 -14.46 11.43 -1.27
N ARG A 217 -14.20 10.50 -2.18
CA ARG A 217 -14.44 9.07 -1.97
C ARG A 217 -13.59 8.51 -0.82
N LYS A 218 -12.29 8.82 -0.81
CA LYS A 218 -11.36 8.38 0.23
C LYS A 218 -11.67 8.98 1.61
N LEU A 219 -12.10 10.24 1.67
CA LEU A 219 -12.55 10.87 2.91
C LEU A 219 -13.84 10.22 3.46
N ALA A 220 -14.80 9.87 2.59
CA ALA A 220 -16.01 9.16 3.00
C ALA A 220 -15.65 7.81 3.66
N TYR A 221 -14.71 7.07 3.05
CA TYR A 221 -14.21 5.82 3.60
C TYR A 221 -13.46 6.02 4.93
N ALA A 222 -12.48 6.94 4.97
CA ALA A 222 -11.69 7.22 6.17
C ALA A 222 -12.59 7.62 7.37
N ASN A 223 -13.56 8.49 7.15
CA ASN A 223 -14.51 8.91 8.18
C ASN A 223 -15.39 7.75 8.69
N SER A 224 -15.62 6.72 7.89
CA SER A 224 -16.40 5.54 8.28
C SER A 224 -15.65 4.53 9.14
N MET A 225 -14.33 4.72 9.36
CA MET A 225 -13.47 3.79 10.11
C MET A 225 -13.58 3.92 11.63
N LYS A 226 -14.38 4.84 12.15
CA LYS A 226 -14.49 5.06 13.61
C LYS A 226 -14.86 3.76 14.33
N GLY A 227 -14.00 3.34 15.26
CA GLY A 227 -14.17 2.11 16.04
C GLY A 227 -13.58 0.86 15.36
N ALA A 228 -13.02 0.95 14.16
CA ALA A 228 -12.23 -0.12 13.57
C ALA A 228 -10.88 -0.27 14.29
N ARG A 229 -10.44 -1.50 14.48
CA ARG A 229 -9.18 -1.81 15.18
C ARG A 229 -8.07 -2.20 14.20
N PHE A 230 -7.83 -1.34 13.22
CA PHE A 230 -6.57 -1.40 12.49
C PHE A 230 -5.42 -0.92 13.38
N ASP A 231 -4.25 -1.46 13.17
CA ASP A 231 -3.04 -0.97 13.83
C ASP A 231 -2.34 0.10 12.96
N VAL A 232 -2.38 -0.06 11.64
CA VAL A 232 -1.86 0.91 10.67
C VAL A 232 -2.52 0.72 9.30
N LEU A 233 -2.78 1.82 8.62
CA LEU A 233 -3.33 1.86 7.25
C LEU A 233 -2.30 2.44 6.29
N GLU A 234 -2.25 1.89 5.09
CA GLU A 234 -1.41 2.41 4.02
C GLU A 234 -2.12 3.51 3.24
N LEU A 235 -1.35 4.55 2.90
CA LEU A 235 -1.73 5.64 2.00
C LEU A 235 -0.52 5.98 1.10
N GLY A 236 -0.74 6.55 -0.06
CA GLY A 236 0.32 6.92 -1.00
C GLY A 236 0.43 5.97 -2.17
N GLY A 237 1.63 5.77 -2.68
CA GLY A 237 1.94 4.89 -3.80
C GLY A 237 3.23 5.26 -4.52
N GLY A 238 3.79 4.33 -5.31
CA GLY A 238 5.11 4.47 -5.95
C GLY A 238 5.22 5.60 -6.97
N ASP A 239 4.14 5.92 -7.71
CA ASP A 239 4.15 7.02 -8.69
C ASP A 239 4.22 8.43 -8.04
N ALA A 240 4.11 8.52 -6.71
CA ALA A 240 4.37 9.74 -5.95
C ALA A 240 5.84 9.88 -5.51
N SER A 241 6.74 8.99 -5.96
CA SER A 241 8.17 9.03 -5.63
C SER A 241 8.94 10.08 -6.44
N SER A 242 10.09 10.52 -5.92
CA SER A 242 10.97 11.44 -6.66
C SER A 242 11.67 10.79 -7.86
N THR A 243 11.55 9.48 -8.06
CA THR A 243 11.92 8.79 -9.30
C THR A 243 10.97 9.15 -10.44
N VAL A 244 9.70 9.44 -10.14
CA VAL A 244 8.63 9.65 -11.13
C VAL A 244 8.25 11.12 -11.23
N ILE A 245 8.09 11.83 -10.11
CA ILE A 245 7.64 13.23 -10.07
C ILE A 245 8.62 14.14 -9.32
N SER A 246 8.60 15.41 -9.68
CA SER A 246 9.37 16.44 -8.97
C SER A 246 8.75 16.80 -7.60
N PRO A 247 9.54 17.34 -6.67
CA PRO A 247 9.00 17.90 -5.44
C PRO A 247 7.91 18.95 -5.66
N THR A 248 7.97 19.71 -6.75
CA THR A 248 6.94 20.72 -7.10
C THR A 248 5.60 20.04 -7.42
N ILE A 249 5.61 18.97 -8.23
CA ILE A 249 4.38 18.20 -8.52
C ILE A 249 3.85 17.56 -7.23
N PHE A 250 4.73 17.06 -6.37
CA PHE A 250 4.34 16.51 -5.09
C PHE A 250 3.63 17.55 -4.20
N ASP A 251 4.21 18.74 -4.08
CA ASP A 251 3.67 19.83 -3.26
C ASP A 251 2.32 20.34 -3.79
N GLU A 252 2.09 20.31 -5.09
CA GLU A 252 0.88 20.84 -5.73
C GLU A 252 -0.23 19.79 -5.91
N PHE A 253 0.13 18.56 -6.29
CA PHE A 253 -0.86 17.54 -6.72
C PHE A 253 -0.92 16.30 -5.83
N VAL A 254 -0.01 16.11 -4.87
CA VAL A 254 -0.03 14.96 -3.96
C VAL A 254 -0.38 15.41 -2.53
N ALA A 255 0.47 16.21 -1.92
CA ALA A 255 0.34 16.57 -0.52
C ALA A 255 -1.01 17.23 -0.16
N PRO A 256 -1.60 18.14 -0.96
CA PRO A 256 -2.90 18.75 -0.66
C PRO A 256 -4.07 17.76 -0.62
N TYR A 257 -3.92 16.61 -1.26
CA TYR A 257 -4.96 15.58 -1.37
C TYR A 257 -4.77 14.44 -0.36
N ASP A 258 -3.55 14.04 -0.08
CA ASP A 258 -3.30 12.95 0.86
C ASP A 258 -3.30 13.44 2.33
N THR A 259 -2.89 14.68 2.61
CA THR A 259 -2.93 15.28 3.97
C THR A 259 -4.33 15.25 4.61
N PRO A 260 -5.41 15.66 3.93
CA PRO A 260 -6.77 15.57 4.51
C PRO A 260 -7.20 14.13 4.83
N ILE A 261 -6.72 13.14 4.08
CA ILE A 261 -7.02 11.73 4.33
C ILE A 261 -6.31 11.26 5.61
N ILE A 262 -5.05 11.64 5.81
CA ILE A 262 -4.31 11.38 7.06
C ILE A 262 -5.06 11.98 8.25
N ALA A 263 -5.48 13.22 8.16
CA ALA A 263 -6.23 13.90 9.21
C ALA A 263 -7.58 13.20 9.51
N ALA A 264 -8.31 12.76 8.47
CA ALA A 264 -9.57 12.04 8.63
C ALA A 264 -9.36 10.66 9.28
N ALA A 265 -8.32 9.93 8.89
CA ALA A 265 -7.95 8.66 9.51
C ALA A 265 -7.58 8.83 10.99
N HIS A 266 -6.80 9.85 11.34
CA HIS A 266 -6.50 10.20 12.74
C HIS A 266 -7.78 10.55 13.51
N GLY A 267 -8.70 11.32 12.90
CA GLY A 267 -10.01 11.62 13.48
C GLY A 267 -10.87 10.38 13.77
N ALA A 268 -10.66 9.31 12.99
CA ALA A 268 -11.28 8.00 13.20
C ALA A 268 -10.47 7.09 14.16
N GLY A 269 -9.35 7.55 14.71
CA GLY A 269 -8.49 6.80 15.64
C GLY A 269 -7.52 5.83 14.96
N GLN A 270 -7.21 6.03 13.68
CA GLN A 270 -6.34 5.14 12.88
C GLN A 270 -4.96 5.76 12.67
N ARG A 271 -3.90 4.92 12.58
CA ARG A 271 -2.55 5.33 12.16
C ARG A 271 -2.39 5.18 10.65
N ILE A 272 -1.56 6.03 10.05
CA ILE A 272 -1.20 5.99 8.64
C ILE A 272 0.30 5.71 8.45
N ALA A 273 0.62 4.72 7.61
CA ALA A 273 1.93 4.56 6.99
C ALA A 273 1.87 5.12 5.55
N TYR A 274 2.71 6.11 5.26
CA TYR A 274 2.79 6.66 3.91
C TYR A 274 3.76 5.84 3.07
N HIS A 275 3.21 5.20 2.04
CA HIS A 275 3.95 4.34 1.11
C HIS A 275 4.45 5.14 -0.09
N THR A 276 5.74 5.02 -0.42
CA THR A 276 6.26 5.48 -1.70
C THR A 276 7.53 4.72 -2.05
N CYS A 277 7.44 3.74 -2.95
CA CYS A 277 8.58 2.97 -3.44
C CYS A 277 9.31 3.73 -4.56
N GLY A 278 10.65 3.76 -4.50
CA GLY A 278 11.49 4.56 -5.39
C GLY A 278 12.25 5.65 -4.65
N GLY A 279 12.60 6.73 -5.34
CA GLY A 279 13.28 7.87 -4.76
C GLY A 279 12.44 8.62 -3.73
N MET A 280 13.05 8.94 -2.59
CA MET A 280 12.33 9.52 -1.46
C MET A 280 13.10 10.69 -0.83
N MET A 281 14.43 10.75 -0.97
CA MET A 281 15.26 11.71 -0.23
C MET A 281 14.85 13.19 -0.43
N PRO A 282 14.46 13.67 -1.63
CA PRO A 282 13.96 15.04 -1.80
C PRO A 282 12.56 15.30 -1.20
N LEU A 283 11.84 14.25 -0.82
CA LEU A 283 10.44 14.30 -0.35
C LEU A 283 10.29 14.04 1.15
N LEU A 284 11.35 13.63 1.86
CA LEU A 284 11.27 13.16 3.24
C LEU A 284 10.52 14.13 4.15
N GLU A 285 10.93 15.40 4.21
CA GLU A 285 10.29 16.38 5.08
C GLU A 285 8.89 16.77 4.62
N ARG A 286 8.63 16.73 3.29
CA ARG A 286 7.31 16.99 2.73
C ARG A 286 6.31 15.93 3.16
N ILE A 287 6.70 14.66 3.05
CA ILE A 287 5.86 13.54 3.50
C ILE A 287 5.68 13.60 5.02
N ALA A 288 6.76 13.79 5.79
CA ALA A 288 6.68 13.90 7.23
C ALA A 288 5.79 15.07 7.68
N ALA A 289 5.77 16.19 6.94
CA ALA A 289 4.92 17.35 7.22
C ALA A 289 3.43 17.12 6.97
N MET A 290 3.06 16.12 6.15
CA MET A 290 1.66 15.72 6.00
C MET A 290 1.12 15.02 7.27
N GLY A 291 2.02 14.56 8.17
CA GLY A 291 1.70 14.02 9.48
C GLY A 291 1.38 12.52 9.54
N PRO A 292 1.90 11.64 8.67
CA PRO A 292 1.72 10.21 8.85
C PRO A 292 2.45 9.71 10.11
N ASP A 293 2.00 8.59 10.69
CA ASP A 293 2.66 7.96 11.84
C ASP A 293 3.92 7.20 11.43
N ALA A 294 3.92 6.66 10.21
CA ALA A 294 5.05 5.94 9.64
C ALA A 294 5.26 6.32 8.17
N MET A 295 6.47 6.11 7.69
CA MET A 295 6.82 6.12 6.26
C MET A 295 7.45 4.78 5.89
N GLU A 296 7.22 4.34 4.67
CA GLU A 296 7.78 3.10 4.12
C GLU A 296 8.12 3.33 2.66
N THR A 297 8.95 2.72 2.14
CA THR A 297 9.74 1.57 1.89
C THR A 297 11.23 1.80 2.13
N PHE A 298 11.66 3.07 2.07
CA PHE A 298 13.07 3.49 2.17
C PHE A 298 13.97 2.71 1.20
N THR A 299 13.59 2.70 -0.07
CA THR A 299 14.21 1.89 -1.13
C THR A 299 15.67 2.29 -1.33
N PRO A 300 16.63 1.36 -1.10
CA PRO A 300 18.05 1.67 -1.17
C PRO A 300 18.55 1.88 -2.60
N VAL A 301 19.74 2.51 -2.71
CA VAL A 301 20.40 2.79 -4.00
C VAL A 301 20.63 1.52 -4.82
N GLY A 302 20.92 0.39 -4.16
CA GLY A 302 21.10 -0.91 -4.84
C GLY A 302 19.88 -1.38 -5.65
N MET A 303 18.69 -0.90 -5.29
CA MET A 303 17.43 -1.18 -5.99
C MET A 303 17.02 -0.07 -6.98
N GLY A 304 17.89 0.88 -7.27
CA GLY A 304 17.63 1.97 -8.23
C GLY A 304 16.94 3.21 -7.66
N ALA A 305 16.83 3.32 -6.34
CA ALA A 305 16.32 4.52 -5.67
C ALA A 305 17.47 5.37 -5.07
N ASP A 306 17.20 6.22 -4.10
CA ASP A 306 18.15 7.21 -3.62
C ASP A 306 18.36 7.20 -2.09
N VAL A 307 17.74 6.26 -1.36
CA VAL A 307 17.69 6.36 0.10
C VAL A 307 19.04 6.02 0.74
N ASP A 308 19.57 7.00 1.49
CA ASP A 308 20.52 6.80 2.57
C ASP A 308 19.75 6.66 3.89
N LEU A 309 19.72 5.45 4.45
CA LEU A 309 18.89 5.11 5.60
C LEU A 309 19.30 5.87 6.86
N ALA A 310 20.61 6.08 7.07
CA ALA A 310 21.12 6.81 8.22
C ALA A 310 20.79 8.32 8.13
N GLU A 311 20.95 8.90 6.93
CA GLU A 311 20.57 10.28 6.68
C GLU A 311 19.05 10.48 6.78
N ALA A 312 18.24 9.55 6.28
CA ALA A 312 16.79 9.58 6.45
C ALA A 312 16.40 9.55 7.93
N LYS A 313 17.02 8.65 8.72
CA LYS A 313 16.80 8.57 10.17
C LYS A 313 17.12 9.88 10.88
N ARG A 314 18.24 10.49 10.53
CA ARG A 314 18.66 11.79 11.09
C ARG A 314 17.67 12.90 10.79
N ARG A 315 17.07 12.91 9.58
CA ARG A 315 16.19 14.00 9.09
C ARG A 315 14.75 13.88 9.62
N ILE A 316 14.22 12.67 9.71
CA ILE A 316 12.79 12.47 10.00
C ILE A 316 12.49 11.41 11.07
N GLY A 317 13.49 10.71 11.60
CA GLY A 317 13.28 9.60 12.54
C GLY A 317 12.68 10.01 13.89
N ASP A 318 12.70 11.30 14.23
CA ASP A 318 11.99 11.88 15.38
C ASP A 318 10.51 12.19 15.10
N LYS A 319 10.09 12.22 13.83
CA LYS A 319 8.74 12.57 13.37
C LYS A 319 7.89 11.35 13.02
N VAL A 320 8.48 10.37 12.36
CA VAL A 320 7.78 9.18 11.84
C VAL A 320 8.50 7.88 12.20
N CYS A 321 7.76 6.78 12.30
CA CYS A 321 8.35 5.45 12.29
C CYS A 321 8.81 5.13 10.86
N MET A 322 10.02 4.59 10.72
CA MET A 322 10.58 4.19 9.43
C MET A 322 10.37 2.68 9.23
N ILE A 323 9.79 2.27 8.08
CA ILE A 323 9.55 0.86 7.74
C ILE A 323 10.22 0.54 6.41
N GLY A 324 11.17 -0.40 6.37
CA GLY A 324 11.85 -0.76 5.13
C GLY A 324 13.37 -0.77 5.21
N GLY A 325 14.02 -0.30 4.16
CA GLY A 325 15.47 -0.07 4.10
C GLY A 325 16.32 -1.29 3.71
N PHE A 326 15.72 -2.48 3.55
CA PHE A 326 16.45 -3.70 3.20
C PHE A 326 16.34 -3.98 1.68
N ASP A 327 17.49 -4.21 1.04
CA ASP A 327 17.56 -4.58 -0.39
C ASP A 327 17.31 -6.08 -0.58
N GLN A 328 16.05 -6.46 -0.74
CA GLN A 328 15.67 -7.85 -0.95
C GLN A 328 16.10 -8.38 -2.33
N GLN A 329 16.29 -7.53 -3.34
CA GLN A 329 16.70 -8.00 -4.66
C GLN A 329 18.11 -8.60 -4.64
N HIS A 330 19.02 -8.00 -3.88
CA HIS A 330 20.36 -8.50 -3.73
C HIS A 330 20.46 -9.54 -2.61
N PHE A 331 19.97 -9.22 -1.40
CA PHE A 331 20.26 -9.98 -0.20
C PHE A 331 19.34 -11.19 0.02
N PHE A 332 18.33 -11.41 -0.81
CA PHE A 332 17.56 -12.64 -0.83
C PHE A 332 17.89 -13.58 -2.00
N THR A 333 18.70 -13.14 -3.00
CA THR A 333 18.90 -13.94 -4.22
C THR A 333 20.35 -14.00 -4.74
N ARG A 334 21.24 -13.11 -4.28
CA ARG A 334 22.55 -12.90 -4.95
C ARG A 334 23.73 -12.77 -3.99
N CYS A 335 23.63 -13.32 -2.78
CA CYS A 335 24.67 -13.21 -1.78
C CYS A 335 24.77 -14.46 -0.92
N THR A 336 25.60 -14.41 0.09
CA THR A 336 25.73 -15.45 1.12
C THR A 336 24.91 -15.10 2.36
N PRO A 337 24.53 -16.08 3.21
CA PRO A 337 23.89 -15.81 4.49
C PRO A 337 24.65 -14.83 5.39
N ALA A 338 25.99 -14.85 5.34
CA ALA A 338 26.82 -13.91 6.09
C ALA A 338 26.64 -12.45 5.60
N GLN A 339 26.52 -12.26 4.29
CA GLN A 339 26.28 -10.94 3.71
C GLN A 339 24.86 -10.44 4.03
N THR A 340 23.85 -11.31 4.00
CA THR A 340 22.48 -10.98 4.44
C THR A 340 22.47 -10.53 5.90
N ARG A 341 23.14 -11.25 6.79
CA ARG A 341 23.29 -10.86 8.21
C ARG A 341 23.96 -9.50 8.36
N ALA A 342 25.05 -9.26 7.64
CA ALA A 342 25.76 -7.99 7.66
C ALA A 342 24.85 -6.82 7.21
N GLU A 343 24.01 -7.03 6.21
CA GLU A 343 23.06 -6.01 5.74
C GLU A 343 21.97 -5.73 6.77
N VAL A 344 21.42 -6.76 7.43
CA VAL A 344 20.46 -6.56 8.54
C VAL A 344 21.08 -5.69 9.63
N ARG A 345 22.33 -6.01 10.03
CA ARG A 345 23.03 -5.25 11.06
C ARG A 345 23.31 -3.82 10.63
N ARG A 346 23.72 -3.61 9.37
CA ARG A 346 23.89 -2.27 8.79
C ARG A 346 22.61 -1.46 8.87
N CYS A 347 21.46 -2.04 8.50
CA CYS A 347 20.17 -1.36 8.60
C CYS A 347 19.82 -0.99 10.04
N PHE A 348 20.09 -1.90 10.99
CA PHE A 348 19.86 -1.64 12.41
C PHE A 348 20.77 -0.52 12.95
N GLU A 349 22.05 -0.55 12.61
CA GLU A 349 23.02 0.51 13.00
C GLU A 349 22.66 1.86 12.40
N ALA A 350 22.12 1.87 11.16
CA ALA A 350 21.73 3.09 10.48
C ALA A 350 20.43 3.73 11.02
N ALA A 351 19.44 2.94 11.42
CA ALA A 351 18.10 3.46 11.74
C ALA A 351 17.52 2.96 13.08
N GLY A 352 18.16 2.04 13.77
CA GLY A 352 17.65 1.45 15.02
C GLY A 352 17.72 2.38 16.21
N GLU A 353 18.75 3.20 16.33
CA GLU A 353 18.98 4.05 17.50
C GLU A 353 17.71 4.83 17.90
N GLY A 354 17.38 4.77 19.19
CA GLY A 354 16.19 5.44 19.74
C GLY A 354 14.85 4.77 19.42
N GLY A 355 14.83 3.66 18.69
CA GLY A 355 13.59 3.00 18.25
C GLY A 355 12.95 3.65 16.99
N GLY A 356 11.65 3.44 16.76
CA GLY A 356 10.95 4.02 15.61
C GLY A 356 11.44 3.47 14.27
N PHE A 357 11.96 2.24 14.23
CA PHE A 357 12.37 1.56 13.02
C PHE A 357 11.83 0.12 12.99
N ILE A 358 11.28 -0.29 11.86
CA ILE A 358 10.84 -1.64 11.56
C ILE A 358 11.61 -2.10 10.33
N LEU A 359 12.45 -3.13 10.46
CA LEU A 359 13.15 -3.71 9.32
C LEU A 359 12.14 -4.45 8.43
N CYS A 360 12.14 -4.11 7.17
CA CYS A 360 11.28 -4.72 6.17
C CYS A 360 12.01 -4.72 4.82
N PRO A 361 11.84 -5.74 3.98
CA PRO A 361 12.14 -5.61 2.56
C PRO A 361 11.51 -4.33 2.00
N SER A 362 12.25 -3.58 1.20
CA SER A 362 11.79 -2.29 0.68
C SER A 362 10.60 -2.40 -0.27
N ASP A 363 10.34 -3.61 -0.76
CA ASP A 363 9.16 -3.96 -1.54
C ASP A 363 8.87 -5.47 -1.35
N HIS A 364 7.77 -5.96 -1.92
CA HIS A 364 7.54 -7.40 -1.95
C HIS A 364 8.55 -8.12 -2.86
N PHE A 365 8.68 -9.43 -2.67
CA PHE A 365 9.58 -10.26 -3.45
C PHE A 365 8.85 -11.51 -3.96
N PHE A 366 9.27 -11.97 -5.15
CA PHE A 366 8.73 -13.17 -5.79
C PHE A 366 9.67 -14.36 -5.65
N ASP A 367 10.96 -14.07 -5.54
CA ASP A 367 12.02 -15.07 -5.38
C ASP A 367 12.91 -14.75 -4.19
N ALA A 368 13.21 -15.77 -3.39
CA ALA A 368 14.18 -15.70 -2.32
C ALA A 368 14.74 -17.10 -2.03
N GLU A 369 16.02 -17.18 -1.70
CA GLU A 369 16.63 -18.41 -1.16
C GLU A 369 16.28 -18.53 0.31
N LEU A 370 15.73 -19.69 0.71
CA LEU A 370 15.30 -19.91 2.10
C LEU A 370 16.41 -19.68 3.14
N PRO A 371 17.69 -20.12 2.89
CA PRO A 371 18.78 -19.82 3.83
C PRO A 371 19.07 -18.33 4.01
N LEU A 372 18.79 -17.49 3.01
CA LEU A 372 18.94 -16.03 3.12
C LEU A 372 17.82 -15.40 3.93
N LEU A 373 16.58 -15.87 3.76
CA LEU A 373 15.45 -15.48 4.62
C LEU A 373 15.66 -15.91 6.09
N GLU A 374 16.18 -17.11 6.32
CA GLU A 374 16.55 -17.59 7.66
C GLU A 374 17.65 -16.69 8.28
N ALA A 375 18.68 -16.32 7.50
CA ALA A 375 19.72 -15.43 7.95
C ALA A 375 19.21 -14.01 8.26
N PHE A 376 18.30 -13.51 7.46
CA PHE A 376 17.63 -12.22 7.68
C PHE A 376 16.86 -12.21 9.00
N ALA A 377 16.01 -13.20 9.21
CA ALA A 377 15.17 -13.30 10.40
C ALA A 377 15.99 -13.53 11.69
N ASP A 378 16.94 -14.45 11.61
CA ASP A 378 17.79 -14.80 12.75
C ASP A 378 18.67 -13.62 13.19
N GLU A 379 19.32 -12.92 12.27
CA GLU A 379 20.13 -11.75 12.61
C GLU A 379 19.29 -10.61 13.22
N ALA A 380 18.11 -10.35 12.67
CA ALA A 380 17.20 -9.34 13.21
C ALA A 380 16.78 -9.65 14.66
N ALA A 381 16.60 -10.93 15.00
CA ALA A 381 16.29 -11.35 16.36
C ALA A 381 17.44 -11.08 17.36
N HIS A 382 18.68 -10.98 16.88
CA HIS A 382 19.87 -10.68 17.67
C HIS A 382 20.23 -9.18 17.71
N CYS A 383 19.55 -8.33 16.97
CA CYS A 383 19.69 -6.88 17.04
C CYS A 383 18.88 -6.33 18.22
N LEU A 384 19.52 -6.25 19.39
CA LEU A 384 18.91 -5.76 20.65
C LEU A 384 19.13 -4.25 20.80
N TYR A 385 18.16 -3.55 21.38
CA TYR A 385 18.26 -2.11 21.69
C TYR A 385 18.96 -1.87 23.03
#